data_bc3497bdda47d98d34f2c02e0d2e0a0e
#
_entry.id   bc3497bdda47d98d34f2c02e0d2e0a0e
#
_cell.length_a   1.000
_cell.length_b   1.000
_cell.length_c   1.000
_cell.angle_alpha   90.00
_cell.angle_beta   90.00
_cell.angle_gamma   90.00
#
_symmetry.space_group_name_H-M   'P 1'
#
loop_
_entity.id
_entity.type
_entity.pdbx_description
1 polymer ?
#
loop_
_entity_poly.entity_id
_entity_poly.type
_entity_poly.pdbx_seq_one_letter_code
_entity_poly.pdbx_strand_id
1 'polypeptide(L)'
;MAQHQAKTIEAAITGILDGTAAGETPCCMIEAVNAEEEDVSVQVLADSINISPYDYGDEPLPRLKASGALDELSMKLTLVDWEADTFATIGIEGNETADVALLVDRIFTRLLGCDDADYTPIASIEDLG
;
A
#
# COMPACT_ATOMS: atom_id res chain seq x y z
N MET A 1 5.65 -17.82 0.34
CA MET A 1 4.58 -17.30 1.19
C MET A 1 4.78 -15.83 1.45
N ALA A 2 3.79 -15.03 1.14
CA ALA A 2 3.91 -13.57 1.28
C ALA A 2 3.76 -13.07 2.72
N GLN A 3 3.55 -13.95 3.70
CA GLN A 3 3.26 -13.53 5.07
C GLN A 3 4.38 -12.74 5.75
N HIS A 4 5.64 -13.06 5.45
CA HIS A 4 6.74 -12.32 6.09
C HIS A 4 6.87 -10.91 5.52
N GLN A 5 6.52 -10.69 4.25
CA GLN A 5 6.50 -9.36 3.67
C GLN A 5 5.40 -8.53 4.33
N ALA A 6 4.20 -9.10 4.51
CA ALA A 6 3.11 -8.41 5.19
C ALA A 6 3.48 -8.04 6.62
N LYS A 7 4.18 -8.91 7.35
CA LYS A 7 4.65 -8.61 8.71
C LYS A 7 5.71 -7.52 8.73
N THR A 8 6.60 -7.52 7.76
CA THR A 8 7.60 -6.46 7.62
C THR A 8 6.91 -5.11 7.37
N ILE A 9 5.92 -5.09 6.50
CA ILE A 9 5.13 -3.90 6.20
C ILE A 9 4.38 -3.44 7.45
N GLU A 10 3.74 -4.37 8.15
CA GLU A 10 2.99 -4.06 9.38
C GLU A 10 3.89 -3.37 10.41
N ALA A 11 5.07 -3.92 10.65
CA ALA A 11 6.02 -3.33 11.58
C ALA A 11 6.42 -1.91 11.15
N ALA A 12 6.59 -1.70 9.85
CA ALA A 12 7.00 -0.40 9.32
C ALA A 12 5.91 0.66 9.42
N ILE A 13 4.64 0.29 9.26
CA ILE A 13 3.53 1.25 9.21
C ILE A 13 2.84 1.45 10.56
N THR A 14 3.14 0.63 11.56
CA THR A 14 2.47 0.69 12.87
C THR A 14 2.52 2.09 13.48
N GLY A 15 3.69 2.72 13.52
CA GLY A 15 3.82 4.07 14.11
C GLY A 15 3.08 5.14 13.33
N ILE A 16 2.92 4.96 12.03
CA ILE A 16 2.16 5.89 11.18
C ILE A 16 0.68 5.81 11.52
N LEU A 17 0.14 4.58 11.59
CA LEU A 17 -1.29 4.38 11.78
C LEU A 17 -1.75 4.59 13.21
N ASP A 18 -0.89 4.36 14.21
CA ASP A 18 -1.24 4.58 15.61
C ASP A 18 -0.90 5.99 16.11
N GLY A 19 -0.27 6.81 15.28
CA GLY A 19 0.03 8.19 15.61
C GLY A 19 1.29 8.41 16.44
N THR A 20 2.13 7.39 16.61
CA THR A 20 3.35 7.53 17.43
C THR A 20 4.58 7.95 16.63
N ALA A 21 4.52 7.94 15.30
CA ALA A 21 5.64 8.38 14.47
C ALA A 21 5.88 9.89 14.65
N ALA A 22 7.16 10.28 14.63
CA ALA A 22 7.54 11.68 14.80
C ALA A 22 7.23 12.51 13.54
N GLY A 23 6.93 13.78 13.71
CA GLY A 23 6.69 14.72 12.61
C GLY A 23 5.25 15.20 12.54
N GLU A 24 5.02 16.23 11.72
CA GLU A 24 3.68 16.80 11.54
C GLU A 24 2.83 15.96 10.58
N THR A 25 3.45 15.43 9.52
CA THR A 25 2.76 14.58 8.57
C THR A 25 3.64 13.38 8.26
N PRO A 26 3.80 12.47 9.23
CA PRO A 26 4.66 11.30 9.01
C PRO A 26 4.03 10.34 8.01
N CYS A 27 4.87 9.73 7.19
CA CYS A 27 4.43 8.69 6.26
C CYS A 27 5.50 7.61 6.16
N CYS A 28 5.09 6.45 5.70
CA CYS A 28 6.01 5.36 5.39
C CYS A 28 6.01 5.12 3.89
N MET A 29 7.15 5.31 3.26
CA MET A 29 7.32 4.99 1.85
C MET A 29 7.83 3.56 1.75
N ILE A 30 7.09 2.70 1.07
CA ILE A 30 7.47 1.31 0.87
C ILE A 30 7.76 1.12 -0.62
N GLU A 31 8.99 0.71 -0.93
CA GLU A 31 9.44 0.54 -2.30
C GLU A 31 9.80 -0.91 -2.56
N ALA A 32 9.60 -1.35 -3.79
CA ALA A 32 9.97 -2.70 -4.21
C ALA A 32 10.28 -2.69 -5.70
N VAL A 33 10.89 -3.76 -6.18
CA VAL A 33 11.12 -3.99 -7.61
C VAL A 33 10.21 -5.14 -8.03
N ASN A 34 9.43 -4.94 -9.08
CA ASN A 34 8.50 -5.97 -9.54
C ASN A 34 9.21 -7.01 -10.43
N ALA A 35 8.44 -8.00 -10.91
CA ALA A 35 8.99 -9.08 -11.73
C ALA A 35 9.55 -8.61 -13.07
N GLU A 36 9.17 -7.42 -13.51
CA GLU A 36 9.67 -6.80 -14.74
C GLU A 36 10.83 -5.83 -14.49
N GLU A 37 11.39 -5.87 -13.29
CA GLU A 37 12.52 -5.02 -12.85
C GLU A 37 12.17 -3.53 -12.82
N GLU A 38 10.91 -3.20 -12.59
CA GLU A 38 10.45 -1.82 -12.46
C GLU A 38 10.30 -1.44 -10.98
N ASP A 39 10.62 -0.19 -10.67
CA ASP A 39 10.43 0.35 -9.33
C ASP A 39 8.97 0.67 -9.10
N VAL A 40 8.42 0.15 -8.02
CA VAL A 40 7.03 0.39 -7.62
C VAL A 40 7.00 0.79 -6.15
N SER A 41 6.01 1.56 -5.74
CA SER A 41 5.92 2.03 -4.36
C SER A 41 4.50 2.18 -3.88
N VAL A 42 4.34 2.07 -2.56
CA VAL A 42 3.10 2.40 -1.85
C VAL A 42 3.50 3.30 -0.68
N GLN A 43 2.93 4.50 -0.62
CA GLN A 43 3.14 5.42 0.49
C GLN A 43 1.97 5.28 1.46
N VAL A 44 2.27 5.07 2.74
CA VAL A 44 1.24 4.90 3.77
C VAL A 44 1.24 6.11 4.67
N LEU A 45 0.09 6.78 4.75
CA LEU A 45 -0.16 7.88 5.66
C LEU A 45 -1.16 7.42 6.74
N ALA A 46 -1.43 8.27 7.72
CA ALA A 46 -2.30 7.90 8.83
C ALA A 46 -3.72 7.52 8.39
N ASP A 47 -4.21 8.11 7.31
CA ASP A 47 -5.59 7.95 6.84
C ASP A 47 -5.70 7.51 5.37
N SER A 48 -4.59 7.30 4.68
CA SER A 48 -4.62 6.97 3.26
C SER A 48 -3.38 6.22 2.80
N ILE A 49 -3.49 5.57 1.66
CA ILE A 49 -2.34 5.00 0.95
C ILE A 49 -2.31 5.58 -0.46
N ASN A 50 -1.11 5.74 -1.00
CA ASN A 50 -0.90 6.21 -2.36
C ASN A 50 -0.13 5.15 -3.14
N ILE A 51 -0.70 4.70 -4.25
CA ILE A 51 -0.12 3.66 -5.11
C ILE A 51 0.55 4.33 -6.31
N SER A 52 1.82 4.03 -6.54
CA SER A 52 2.59 4.60 -7.65
C SER A 52 3.56 3.56 -8.21
N PRO A 53 3.56 3.29 -9.52
CA PRO A 53 2.58 3.80 -10.49
C PRO A 53 1.24 3.07 -10.38
N TYR A 54 0.17 3.74 -10.78
CA TYR A 54 -1.11 3.10 -11.01
C TYR A 54 -1.35 3.09 -12.52
N ASP A 55 -1.01 2.00 -13.17
CA ASP A 55 -0.95 1.88 -14.63
C ASP A 55 -2.26 1.41 -15.25
N TYR A 56 -3.38 1.81 -14.68
CA TYR A 56 -4.70 1.39 -15.15
C TYR A 56 -5.53 2.60 -15.52
N GLY A 57 -6.42 2.41 -16.48
CA GLY A 57 -7.32 3.47 -16.93
C GLY A 57 -8.68 3.47 -16.24
N ASP A 58 -8.90 2.57 -15.28
CA ASP A 58 -10.18 2.43 -14.58
C ASP A 58 -10.02 2.73 -13.09
N GLU A 59 -11.16 2.91 -12.40
CA GLU A 59 -11.17 3.30 -11.00
C GLU A 59 -10.43 2.31 -10.10
N PRO A 60 -9.67 2.81 -9.10
CA PRO A 60 -8.85 1.94 -8.23
C PRO A 60 -9.63 0.94 -7.40
N LEU A 61 -10.76 1.33 -6.79
CA LEU A 61 -11.47 0.46 -5.87
C LEU A 61 -12.01 -0.81 -6.54
N PRO A 62 -12.73 -0.70 -7.69
CA PRO A 62 -13.13 -1.90 -8.42
C PRO A 62 -11.95 -2.74 -8.90
N ARG A 63 -10.86 -2.09 -9.29
CA ARG A 63 -9.65 -2.78 -9.73
C ARG A 63 -9.01 -3.58 -8.59
N LEU A 64 -8.94 -3.02 -7.39
CA LEU A 64 -8.42 -3.73 -6.22
C LEU A 64 -9.27 -4.97 -5.93
N LYS A 65 -10.58 -4.84 -6.01
CA LYS A 65 -11.48 -5.97 -5.79
C LYS A 65 -11.29 -7.04 -6.85
N ALA A 66 -11.21 -6.64 -8.12
CA ALA A 66 -11.03 -7.58 -9.23
C ALA A 66 -9.68 -8.29 -9.19
N SER A 67 -8.63 -7.64 -8.69
CA SER A 67 -7.29 -8.21 -8.58
C SER A 67 -7.16 -9.25 -7.46
N GLY A 68 -8.13 -9.33 -6.55
CA GLY A 68 -8.06 -10.18 -5.38
C GLY A 68 -7.34 -9.56 -4.19
N ALA A 69 -6.94 -8.30 -4.29
CA ALA A 69 -6.23 -7.62 -3.20
C ALA A 69 -7.09 -7.50 -1.93
N LEU A 70 -8.42 -7.51 -2.07
CA LEU A 70 -9.35 -7.41 -0.95
C LEU A 70 -9.91 -8.75 -0.50
N ASP A 71 -9.46 -9.86 -1.07
CA ASP A 71 -9.96 -11.18 -0.72
C ASP A 71 -9.76 -11.45 0.78
N GLU A 72 -10.80 -11.91 1.44
CA GLU A 72 -10.81 -12.23 2.87
C GLU A 72 -10.61 -11.01 3.79
N LEU A 73 -10.66 -9.79 3.24
CA LEU A 73 -10.55 -8.56 4.02
C LEU A 73 -11.89 -7.84 4.03
N SER A 74 -12.30 -7.40 5.24
CA SER A 74 -13.51 -6.59 5.43
C SER A 74 -13.10 -5.15 5.72
N MET A 75 -12.50 -4.49 4.74
CA MET A 75 -11.97 -3.14 4.90
C MET A 75 -12.94 -2.08 4.42
N LYS A 76 -12.91 -0.94 5.09
CA LYS A 76 -13.64 0.26 4.66
C LYS A 76 -12.65 1.13 3.89
N LEU A 77 -12.84 1.23 2.60
CA LEU A 77 -11.97 2.01 1.72
C LEU A 77 -12.79 3.10 1.03
N THR A 78 -12.17 4.24 0.83
CA THR A 78 -12.77 5.35 0.09
C THR A 78 -11.81 5.81 -0.99
N LEU A 79 -12.34 6.31 -2.09
CA LEU A 79 -11.49 6.89 -3.13
C LEU A 79 -11.23 8.35 -2.77
N VAL A 80 -9.96 8.71 -2.59
CA VAL A 80 -9.56 10.09 -2.28
C VAL A 80 -9.23 10.85 -3.56
N ASP A 81 -8.35 10.26 -4.39
CA ASP A 81 -7.95 10.89 -5.65
C ASP A 81 -7.30 9.82 -6.53
N TRP A 82 -7.31 10.03 -7.83
CA TRP A 82 -6.59 9.15 -8.74
C TRP A 82 -6.47 9.78 -10.12
N GLU A 83 -5.46 9.34 -10.83
CA GLU A 83 -5.25 9.76 -12.22
C GLU A 83 -4.86 8.54 -13.03
N ALA A 84 -5.56 8.29 -14.12
CA ALA A 84 -5.30 7.14 -14.98
C ALA A 84 -3.84 7.12 -15.42
N ASP A 85 -3.24 5.94 -15.36
CA ASP A 85 -1.85 5.70 -15.75
C ASP A 85 -0.81 6.51 -14.95
N THR A 86 -1.17 6.99 -13.77
CA THR A 86 -0.29 7.82 -12.95
C THR A 86 -0.25 7.39 -11.47
N PHE A 87 -1.35 7.57 -10.73
CA PHE A 87 -1.38 7.23 -9.30
C PHE A 87 -2.80 6.94 -8.83
N ALA A 88 -2.90 6.36 -7.62
CA ALA A 88 -4.19 6.20 -6.95
C ALA A 88 -4.01 6.42 -5.45
N THR A 89 -4.85 7.26 -4.84
CA THR A 89 -4.86 7.54 -3.41
C THR A 89 -6.18 7.04 -2.82
N ILE A 90 -6.08 6.16 -1.83
CA ILE A 90 -7.21 5.45 -1.24
C ILE A 90 -7.25 5.72 0.26
N GLY A 91 -8.41 6.13 0.77
CA GLY A 91 -8.62 6.33 2.19
C GLY A 91 -8.75 5.00 2.93
N ILE A 92 -8.03 4.87 4.05
CA ILE A 92 -7.97 3.66 4.85
C ILE A 92 -8.37 3.89 6.30
N GLU A 93 -8.85 5.07 6.65
CA GLU A 93 -9.18 5.43 8.02
C GLU A 93 -10.16 4.44 8.65
N GLY A 94 -9.89 4.05 9.89
CA GLY A 94 -10.75 3.12 10.63
C GLY A 94 -10.44 1.65 10.42
N ASN A 95 -9.44 1.30 9.62
CA ASN A 95 -9.03 -0.09 9.41
C ASN A 95 -7.87 -0.46 10.35
N GLU A 96 -7.76 -1.75 10.67
CA GLU A 96 -6.68 -2.25 11.52
C GLU A 96 -5.36 -2.27 10.77
N THR A 97 -4.26 -2.05 11.50
CA THR A 97 -2.91 -2.04 10.92
C THR A 97 -2.58 -3.33 10.17
N ALA A 98 -2.94 -4.48 10.74
CA ALA A 98 -2.68 -5.77 10.11
C ALA A 98 -3.39 -5.90 8.77
N ASP A 99 -4.62 -5.39 8.67
CA ASP A 99 -5.38 -5.42 7.43
C ASP A 99 -4.77 -4.49 6.37
N VAL A 100 -4.35 -3.30 6.80
CA VAL A 100 -3.68 -2.36 5.89
C VAL A 100 -2.37 -2.96 5.37
N ALA A 101 -1.58 -3.59 6.23
CA ALA A 101 -0.33 -4.23 5.83
C ALA A 101 -0.58 -5.34 4.81
N LEU A 102 -1.61 -6.15 5.03
CA LEU A 102 -1.94 -7.22 4.10
C LEU A 102 -2.44 -6.66 2.76
N LEU A 103 -3.23 -5.59 2.80
CA LEU A 103 -3.65 -4.90 1.59
C LEU A 103 -2.45 -4.37 0.80
N VAL A 104 -1.50 -3.72 1.48
CA VAL A 104 -0.30 -3.19 0.82
C VAL A 104 0.50 -4.33 0.17
N ASP A 105 0.69 -5.44 0.88
CA ASP A 105 1.37 -6.61 0.32
C ASP A 105 0.67 -7.10 -0.95
N ARG A 106 -0.65 -7.21 -0.92
CA ARG A 106 -1.42 -7.67 -2.08
C ARG A 106 -1.42 -6.66 -3.23
N ILE A 107 -1.33 -5.37 -2.92
CA ILE A 107 -1.15 -4.36 -3.95
C ILE A 107 0.17 -4.60 -4.69
N PHE A 108 1.26 -4.84 -3.97
CA PHE A 108 2.54 -5.15 -4.60
C PHE A 108 2.45 -6.40 -5.47
N THR A 109 1.86 -7.47 -4.96
CA THR A 109 1.88 -8.76 -5.66
C THR A 109 0.81 -8.89 -6.74
N ARG A 110 -0.34 -8.28 -6.57
CA ARG A 110 -1.48 -8.49 -7.47
C ARG A 110 -1.80 -7.30 -8.37
N LEU A 111 -1.30 -6.13 -8.04
CA LEU A 111 -1.55 -4.92 -8.81
C LEU A 111 -0.27 -4.40 -9.46
N LEU A 112 0.85 -4.40 -8.75
CA LEU A 112 2.10 -3.82 -9.21
C LEU A 112 3.07 -4.83 -9.82
N GLY A 113 2.74 -6.11 -9.80
CA GLY A 113 3.49 -7.14 -10.50
C GLY A 113 4.69 -7.72 -9.77
N CYS A 114 4.78 -7.53 -8.44
CA CYS A 114 5.85 -8.13 -7.66
C CYS A 114 5.64 -9.64 -7.50
N ASP A 115 6.74 -10.38 -7.40
CA ASP A 115 6.68 -11.83 -7.18
C ASP A 115 6.13 -12.12 -5.80
N ASP A 116 5.08 -12.92 -5.71
CA ASP A 116 4.36 -13.23 -4.48
C ASP A 116 5.26 -13.86 -3.41
N ALA A 117 6.27 -14.62 -3.81
CA ALA A 117 7.15 -15.34 -2.88
C ALA A 117 8.48 -14.65 -2.64
N ASP A 118 8.87 -13.67 -3.44
CA ASP A 118 10.27 -13.27 -3.52
C ASP A 118 10.53 -11.76 -3.61
N TYR A 119 9.50 -10.91 -3.55
CA TYR A 119 9.79 -9.49 -3.57
C TYR A 119 10.26 -9.01 -2.18
N THR A 120 11.05 -7.95 -2.15
CA THR A 120 11.57 -7.39 -0.90
C THR A 120 11.06 -5.96 -0.72
N PRO A 121 10.13 -5.74 0.21
CA PRO A 121 9.68 -4.37 0.50
C PRO A 121 10.75 -3.63 1.32
N ILE A 122 11.07 -2.42 0.90
CA ILE A 122 12.02 -1.56 1.61
C ILE A 122 11.26 -0.34 2.10
N ALA A 123 11.18 -0.18 3.41
CA ALA A 123 10.39 0.87 4.04
C ALA A 123 11.29 1.98 4.59
N SER A 124 10.85 3.22 4.42
CA SER A 124 11.49 4.38 5.04
C SER A 124 10.42 5.31 5.60
N ILE A 125 10.71 5.91 6.76
CA ILE A 125 9.80 6.86 7.39
C ILE A 125 10.22 8.27 7.00
N GLU A 126 9.24 9.04 6.52
CA GLU A 126 9.46 10.42 6.07
C GLU A 126 8.42 11.33 6.72
N ASP A 127 8.72 12.61 6.75
CA ASP A 127 7.80 13.63 7.23
C ASP A 127 7.54 14.61 6.09
N LEU A 128 6.28 14.72 5.70
CA LEU A 128 5.87 15.59 4.59
C LEU A 128 5.63 17.03 5.03
N GLY A 129 5.65 17.25 6.31
CA GLY A 129 5.42 18.51 6.80
C GLY A 129 5.24 19.37 7.52
#